data_e9db95e72c71a75d78d794de7908ec60
#
_entry.id   e9db95e72c71a75d78d794de7908ec60
#
_cell.length_a   1.000
_cell.length_b   1.000
_cell.length_c   1.000
_cell.angle_alpha   90.00
_cell.angle_beta   90.00
_cell.angle_gamma   90.00
#
_symmetry.space_group_name_H-M   'P 1'
#
loop_
_entity.id
_entity.type
_entity.pdbx_description
1 polymer ?
#
loop_
_entity_poly.entity_id
_entity_poly.type
_entity_poly.pdbx_seq_one_letter_code
_entity_poly.pdbx_strand_id
1 'polypeptide(L)'
;MKNLGAILLFLMINVFGVSAQPKGMGSNDPDAKKILDGVSAKFKTFKGVQANFALKIENAAGKTLGNKTGTVYMKGNKYRVTITGQEIFCDGNNITTYDKSANEVTITKIDPSANTLTPQKIFTNFYDKDFLYKLNRETNIAGKKIQELELTPIDKSKPFFKVLVFVDKAAQTINSTKIFEKTGNKYTYAVSKMNTAAPVSDAQFIFDIKKFPGTEVVDLR
;
A
#
# COMPACT_ATOMS: atom_id res chain seq x y z
N MET A 1 56.71 62.61 18.31
CA MET A 1 57.20 62.02 17.06
C MET A 1 57.25 60.50 17.21
N LYS A 2 56.75 59.83 16.23
CA LYS A 2 56.68 58.35 16.01
C LYS A 2 55.49 57.64 16.63
N ASN A 3 54.43 57.58 15.79
CA ASN A 3 53.27 56.73 15.92
C ASN A 3 53.67 55.26 15.61
N LEU A 4 53.31 54.33 16.50
CA LEU A 4 53.43 52.93 16.26
C LEU A 4 52.00 52.37 16.09
N GLY A 5 51.56 52.18 14.85
CA GLY A 5 50.29 51.58 14.53
C GLY A 5 50.26 50.08 14.81
N ALA A 6 49.38 49.66 15.69
CA ALA A 6 49.07 48.24 15.89
C ALA A 6 48.07 47.77 14.82
N ILE A 7 48.53 46.90 13.95
CA ILE A 7 47.67 46.21 12.98
C ILE A 7 46.97 45.07 13.71
N LEU A 8 45.66 45.21 13.93
CA LEU A 8 44.81 44.17 14.48
C LEU A 8 44.34 43.25 13.33
N LEU A 9 44.97 42.06 13.27
CA LEU A 9 44.59 41.02 12.29
C LEU A 9 43.29 40.36 12.73
N PHE A 10 42.16 40.73 12.09
CA PHE A 10 40.84 40.16 12.35
C PHE A 10 40.73 38.82 11.63
N LEU A 11 40.90 37.70 12.34
CA LEU A 11 40.74 36.37 11.84
C LEU A 11 39.23 36.08 11.72
N MET A 12 38.63 36.21 10.50
CA MET A 12 37.28 35.78 10.24
C MET A 12 37.22 34.27 10.21
N ILE A 13 36.70 33.68 11.26
CA ILE A 13 36.31 32.26 11.28
C ILE A 13 34.97 32.17 10.55
N ASN A 14 34.99 31.72 9.28
CA ASN A 14 33.80 31.33 8.56
C ASN A 14 33.30 30.02 9.15
N VAL A 15 32.34 30.08 10.06
CA VAL A 15 31.56 28.92 10.48
C VAL A 15 30.57 28.61 9.34
N PHE A 16 30.93 27.67 8.49
CA PHE A 16 29.98 27.06 7.56
C PHE A 16 28.97 26.28 8.42
N GLY A 17 27.88 26.94 8.77
CA GLY A 17 26.71 26.28 9.29
C GLY A 17 26.16 25.34 8.20
N VAL A 18 26.41 24.05 8.34
CA VAL A 18 25.67 23.04 7.57
C VAL A 18 24.23 23.08 8.07
N SER A 19 23.43 23.93 7.46
CA SER A 19 21.97 23.86 7.60
C SER A 19 21.53 22.57 6.97
N ALA A 20 21.29 21.52 7.77
CA ALA A 20 20.51 20.38 7.35
C ALA A 20 19.12 20.90 6.96
N GLN A 21 18.91 21.17 5.68
CA GLN A 21 17.58 21.49 5.16
C GLN A 21 16.64 20.35 5.53
N PRO A 22 15.46 20.61 6.11
CA PRO A 22 14.44 19.57 6.24
C PRO A 22 14.19 19.03 4.84
N LYS A 23 14.30 17.70 4.65
CA LYS A 23 13.96 17.06 3.38
C LYS A 23 12.56 17.54 2.97
N GLY A 24 12.51 18.47 2.01
CA GLY A 24 11.28 19.11 1.57
C GLY A 24 10.29 18.07 1.04
N MET A 25 9.00 18.32 1.23
CA MET A 25 7.87 17.54 0.72
C MET A 25 7.80 17.54 -0.83
N GLY A 26 8.88 17.24 -1.54
CA GLY A 26 8.93 17.32 -3.00
C GLY A 26 9.82 16.29 -3.68
N SER A 27 10.64 15.54 -2.93
CA SER A 27 11.52 14.51 -3.51
C SER A 27 11.28 13.16 -2.84
N ASN A 28 11.29 12.10 -3.65
CA ASN A 28 11.21 10.74 -3.15
C ASN A 28 12.44 10.37 -2.33
N ASP A 29 12.23 9.74 -1.19
CA ASP A 29 13.28 9.26 -0.30
C ASP A 29 13.97 8.03 -0.90
N PRO A 30 15.29 8.05 -1.17
CA PRO A 30 16.00 6.92 -1.75
C PRO A 30 15.96 5.65 -0.89
N ASP A 31 15.97 5.79 0.44
CA ASP A 31 15.87 4.65 1.35
C ASP A 31 14.48 4.01 1.29
N ALA A 32 13.44 4.83 1.26
CA ALA A 32 12.08 4.34 1.03
C ALA A 32 11.94 3.65 -0.33
N LYS A 33 12.54 4.23 -1.39
CA LYS A 33 12.56 3.61 -2.72
C LYS A 33 13.17 2.22 -2.67
N LYS A 34 14.35 2.09 -2.07
CA LYS A 34 15.06 0.81 -1.95
C LYS A 34 14.22 -0.26 -1.26
N ILE A 35 13.48 0.12 -0.20
CA ILE A 35 12.60 -0.80 0.53
C ILE A 35 11.43 -1.24 -0.35
N LEU A 36 10.75 -0.29 -1.01
CA LEU A 36 9.61 -0.57 -1.90
C LEU A 36 10.03 -1.41 -3.11
N ASP A 37 11.18 -1.10 -3.73
CA ASP A 37 11.77 -1.91 -4.82
C ASP A 37 12.06 -3.33 -4.36
N GLY A 38 12.61 -3.50 -3.15
CA GLY A 38 12.87 -4.81 -2.55
C GLY A 38 11.59 -5.64 -2.35
N VAL A 39 10.53 -5.03 -1.82
CA VAL A 39 9.22 -5.67 -1.67
C VAL A 39 8.66 -6.09 -3.03
N SER A 40 8.72 -5.19 -4.01
CA SER A 40 8.22 -5.48 -5.36
C SER A 40 9.03 -6.58 -6.06
N ALA A 41 10.36 -6.54 -5.96
CA ALA A 41 11.23 -7.58 -6.50
C ALA A 41 10.94 -8.93 -5.85
N LYS A 42 10.79 -8.96 -4.52
CA LYS A 42 10.44 -10.17 -3.77
C LYS A 42 9.10 -10.73 -4.20
N PHE A 43 8.06 -9.87 -4.33
CA PHE A 43 6.74 -10.29 -4.75
C PHE A 43 6.74 -10.94 -6.15
N LYS A 44 7.53 -10.41 -7.08
CA LYS A 44 7.68 -10.96 -8.45
C LYS A 44 8.25 -12.38 -8.48
N THR A 45 8.94 -12.81 -7.43
CA THR A 45 9.45 -14.20 -7.33
C THR A 45 8.38 -15.22 -6.94
N PHE A 46 7.21 -14.77 -6.48
CA PHE A 46 6.15 -15.65 -6.00
C PHE A 46 5.37 -16.27 -7.17
N LYS A 47 5.26 -17.59 -7.19
CA LYS A 47 4.49 -18.32 -8.21
C LYS A 47 2.98 -18.22 -7.98
N GLY A 48 2.59 -18.14 -6.74
CA GLY A 48 1.22 -17.97 -6.30
C GLY A 48 1.21 -17.57 -4.82
N VAL A 49 0.32 -16.67 -4.45
CA VAL A 49 0.20 -16.17 -3.07
C VAL A 49 -1.18 -16.50 -2.53
N GLN A 50 -1.21 -16.99 -1.30
CA GLN A 50 -2.39 -17.00 -0.46
C GLN A 50 -2.05 -16.28 0.84
N ALA A 51 -2.81 -15.24 1.19
CA ALA A 51 -2.61 -14.52 2.44
C ALA A 51 -3.94 -14.30 3.17
N ASN A 52 -3.93 -14.55 4.47
CA ASN A 52 -5.03 -14.18 5.35
C ASN A 52 -4.79 -12.78 5.88
N PHE A 53 -5.85 -11.98 5.95
CA PHE A 53 -5.76 -10.62 6.47
C PHE A 53 -6.94 -10.28 7.38
N ALA A 54 -6.70 -9.30 8.25
CA ALA A 54 -7.74 -8.61 9.00
C ALA A 54 -7.86 -7.16 8.51
N LEU A 55 -9.08 -6.70 8.29
CA LEU A 55 -9.42 -5.32 7.98
C LEU A 55 -10.07 -4.68 9.19
N LYS A 56 -9.46 -3.63 9.73
CA LYS A 56 -10.04 -2.75 10.74
C LYS A 56 -10.47 -1.44 10.09
N ILE A 57 -11.70 -1.00 10.36
CA ILE A 57 -12.27 0.25 9.88
C ILE A 57 -12.44 1.17 11.07
N GLU A 58 -11.89 2.37 11.00
CA GLU A 58 -11.97 3.39 12.05
C GLU A 58 -12.50 4.70 11.44
N ASN A 59 -13.28 5.47 12.20
CA ASN A 59 -13.66 6.83 11.81
C ASN A 59 -12.54 7.84 12.10
N ALA A 60 -12.77 9.12 11.80
CA ALA A 60 -11.81 10.20 12.02
C ALA A 60 -11.35 10.29 13.49
N ALA A 61 -12.27 10.07 14.46
CA ALA A 61 -12.00 10.09 15.90
C ALA A 61 -11.27 8.82 16.41
N GLY A 62 -10.99 7.84 15.52
CA GLY A 62 -10.33 6.59 15.89
C GLY A 62 -11.26 5.52 16.49
N LYS A 63 -12.59 5.77 16.52
CA LYS A 63 -13.57 4.77 16.94
C LYS A 63 -13.66 3.67 15.87
N THR A 64 -13.56 2.41 16.30
CA THR A 64 -13.74 1.26 15.43
C THR A 64 -15.19 1.18 14.93
N LEU A 65 -15.38 1.17 13.61
CA LEU A 65 -16.66 1.01 12.95
C LEU A 65 -16.91 -0.46 12.56
N GLY A 66 -15.86 -1.24 12.36
CA GLY A 66 -15.98 -2.64 12.01
C GLY A 66 -14.63 -3.34 11.89
N ASN A 67 -14.70 -4.66 12.02
CA ASN A 67 -13.60 -5.56 11.76
C ASN A 67 -14.09 -6.66 10.80
N LYS A 68 -13.30 -6.96 9.78
CA LYS A 68 -13.57 -8.04 8.84
C LYS A 68 -12.31 -8.88 8.68
N THR A 69 -12.47 -10.14 8.36
CA THR A 69 -11.36 -11.03 8.00
C THR A 69 -11.54 -11.50 6.57
N GLY A 70 -10.44 -11.82 5.92
CA GLY A 70 -10.49 -12.28 4.55
C GLY A 70 -9.24 -13.06 4.14
N THR A 71 -9.33 -13.60 2.95
CA THR A 71 -8.22 -14.27 2.27
C THR A 71 -8.04 -13.65 0.89
N VAL A 72 -6.81 -13.40 0.51
CA VAL A 72 -6.45 -13.01 -0.85
C VAL A 72 -5.62 -14.11 -1.50
N TYR A 73 -5.96 -14.45 -2.74
CA TYR A 73 -5.17 -15.28 -3.65
C TYR A 73 -4.66 -14.41 -4.78
N MET A 74 -3.40 -14.57 -5.18
CA MET A 74 -2.81 -13.79 -6.27
C MET A 74 -1.89 -14.66 -7.13
N LYS A 75 -1.89 -14.41 -8.46
CA LYS A 75 -0.98 -15.01 -9.43
C LYS A 75 -0.81 -14.07 -10.61
N GLY A 76 0.39 -13.50 -10.77
CA GLY A 76 0.62 -12.46 -11.78
C GLY A 76 -0.29 -11.26 -11.58
N ASN A 77 -1.09 -10.91 -12.60
CA ASN A 77 -2.06 -9.82 -12.56
C ASN A 77 -3.48 -10.24 -12.11
N LYS A 78 -3.66 -11.51 -11.72
CA LYS A 78 -4.94 -12.06 -11.28
C LYS A 78 -5.00 -12.09 -9.76
N TYR A 79 -6.20 -11.85 -9.21
CA TYR A 79 -6.42 -12.00 -7.78
C TYR A 79 -7.87 -12.40 -7.46
N ARG A 80 -8.06 -13.03 -6.30
CA ARG A 80 -9.37 -13.23 -5.66
C ARG A 80 -9.28 -12.80 -4.22
N VAL A 81 -10.21 -11.97 -3.79
CA VAL A 81 -10.38 -11.57 -2.39
C VAL A 81 -11.69 -12.15 -1.89
N THR A 82 -11.64 -12.94 -0.83
CA THR A 82 -12.82 -13.33 -0.08
C THR A 82 -12.78 -12.57 1.24
N ILE A 83 -13.79 -11.78 1.50
CA ILE A 83 -13.94 -11.01 2.74
C ILE A 83 -15.39 -11.18 3.23
N THR A 84 -15.62 -10.97 4.52
CA THR A 84 -16.97 -11.08 5.10
C THR A 84 -18.00 -10.29 4.29
N GLY A 85 -18.98 -10.99 3.72
CA GLY A 85 -20.07 -10.43 2.92
C GLY A 85 -19.79 -10.25 1.43
N GLN A 86 -18.53 -10.39 0.96
CA GLN A 86 -18.15 -10.06 -0.41
C GLN A 86 -17.08 -10.99 -0.97
N GLU A 87 -17.12 -11.24 -2.28
CA GLU A 87 -16.01 -11.86 -3.01
C GLU A 87 -15.68 -11.02 -4.25
N ILE A 88 -14.40 -10.82 -4.49
CA ILE A 88 -13.89 -10.04 -5.63
C ILE A 88 -12.97 -10.95 -6.43
N PHE A 89 -13.22 -11.06 -7.71
CA PHE A 89 -12.45 -11.84 -8.67
C PHE A 89 -11.84 -10.89 -9.71
N CYS A 90 -10.58 -11.08 -10.03
CA CYS A 90 -9.90 -10.38 -11.10
C CYS A 90 -9.19 -11.39 -11.98
N ASP A 91 -9.64 -11.53 -13.22
CA ASP A 91 -9.08 -12.46 -14.21
C ASP A 91 -7.89 -11.87 -14.99
N GLY A 92 -7.54 -10.61 -14.71
CA GLY A 92 -6.49 -9.84 -15.39
C GLY A 92 -7.04 -8.85 -16.42
N ASN A 93 -8.34 -8.93 -16.78
CA ASN A 93 -9.02 -8.03 -17.70
C ASN A 93 -10.27 -7.39 -17.06
N ASN A 94 -10.98 -8.19 -16.27
CA ASN A 94 -12.22 -7.78 -15.63
C ASN A 94 -12.11 -7.95 -14.11
N ILE A 95 -12.91 -7.15 -13.40
CA ILE A 95 -13.18 -7.30 -11.98
C ILE A 95 -14.63 -7.71 -11.83
N THR A 96 -14.88 -8.83 -11.15
CA THR A 96 -16.21 -9.32 -10.81
C THR A 96 -16.37 -9.26 -9.30
N THR A 97 -17.32 -8.47 -8.82
CA THR A 97 -17.63 -8.33 -7.39
C THR A 97 -18.96 -9.01 -7.11
N TYR A 98 -18.95 -9.99 -6.22
CA TYR A 98 -20.16 -10.66 -5.74
C TYR A 98 -20.50 -10.15 -4.33
N ASP A 99 -21.64 -9.51 -4.18
CA ASP A 99 -22.22 -9.14 -2.89
C ASP A 99 -23.17 -10.25 -2.42
N LYS A 100 -22.81 -10.91 -1.32
CA LYS A 100 -23.59 -12.03 -0.78
C LYS A 100 -24.91 -11.58 -0.19
N SER A 101 -25.01 -10.35 0.30
CA SER A 101 -26.21 -9.83 0.95
C SER A 101 -27.30 -9.45 -0.07
N ALA A 102 -26.88 -8.89 -1.18
CA ALA A 102 -27.75 -8.54 -2.30
C ALA A 102 -28.01 -9.73 -3.27
N ASN A 103 -27.19 -10.78 -3.18
CA ASN A 103 -27.08 -11.86 -4.17
C ASN A 103 -26.90 -11.30 -5.60
N GLU A 104 -26.01 -10.30 -5.72
CA GLU A 104 -25.72 -9.57 -6.95
C GLU A 104 -24.27 -9.72 -7.34
N VAL A 105 -24.02 -9.81 -8.63
CA VAL A 105 -22.70 -9.77 -9.25
C VAL A 105 -22.59 -8.56 -10.15
N THR A 106 -21.61 -7.71 -9.88
CA THR A 106 -21.23 -6.60 -10.77
C THR A 106 -19.95 -6.95 -11.51
N ILE A 107 -19.95 -6.81 -12.84
CA ILE A 107 -18.78 -7.05 -13.70
C ILE A 107 -18.32 -5.73 -14.32
N THR A 108 -17.04 -5.38 -14.16
CA THR A 108 -16.43 -4.18 -14.74
C THR A 108 -15.13 -4.53 -15.45
N LYS A 109 -14.74 -3.75 -16.45
CA LYS A 109 -13.37 -3.80 -16.99
C LYS A 109 -12.37 -3.22 -15.98
N ILE A 110 -11.15 -3.76 -16.00
CA ILE A 110 -10.05 -3.09 -15.29
C ILE A 110 -9.79 -1.76 -15.99
N ASP A 111 -9.95 -0.69 -15.25
CA ASP A 111 -9.51 0.64 -15.67
C ASP A 111 -8.12 0.90 -15.05
N PRO A 112 -7.03 0.92 -15.86
CA PRO A 112 -5.70 1.22 -15.37
C PRO A 112 -5.59 2.63 -14.74
N SER A 113 -6.46 3.56 -15.19
CA SER A 113 -6.53 4.93 -14.68
C SER A 113 -7.35 5.04 -13.39
N ALA A 114 -8.11 3.99 -13.04
CA ALA A 114 -8.95 4.00 -11.84
C ALA A 114 -8.13 4.26 -10.58
N ASN A 115 -8.63 5.18 -9.78
CA ASN A 115 -8.01 5.65 -8.54
C ASN A 115 -8.10 4.64 -7.37
N THR A 116 -8.34 3.35 -7.66
CA THR A 116 -8.49 2.29 -6.66
C THR A 116 -7.17 1.63 -6.32
N LEU A 117 -6.92 1.40 -5.03
CA LEU A 117 -5.84 0.54 -4.55
C LEU A 117 -6.29 -0.91 -4.58
N THR A 118 -5.90 -1.65 -5.62
CA THR A 118 -6.12 -3.10 -5.69
C THR A 118 -5.04 -3.84 -4.88
N PRO A 119 -5.31 -5.07 -4.42
CA PRO A 119 -4.28 -5.90 -3.77
C PRO A 119 -3.00 -5.99 -4.60
N GLN A 120 -3.12 -6.17 -5.90
CA GLN A 120 -2.00 -6.23 -6.81
C GLN A 120 -1.20 -4.93 -6.87
N LYS A 121 -1.86 -3.76 -6.96
CA LYS A 121 -1.18 -2.46 -6.98
C LYS A 121 -0.31 -2.27 -5.73
N ILE A 122 -0.73 -2.76 -4.56
CA ILE A 122 0.04 -2.63 -3.32
C ILE A 122 1.39 -3.37 -3.39
N PHE A 123 1.48 -4.46 -4.17
CA PHE A 123 2.68 -5.30 -4.28
C PHE A 123 3.51 -5.06 -5.56
N THR A 124 3.07 -4.17 -6.46
CA THR A 124 3.79 -3.84 -7.69
C THR A 124 4.35 -2.42 -7.65
N ASN A 125 5.12 -2.00 -8.66
CA ASN A 125 5.81 -0.69 -8.70
C ASN A 125 4.87 0.53 -8.87
N PHE A 126 3.62 0.46 -8.40
CA PHE A 126 2.65 1.55 -8.53
C PHE A 126 3.10 2.86 -7.84
N TYR A 127 3.96 2.74 -6.81
CA TYR A 127 4.42 3.88 -6.01
C TYR A 127 5.28 4.86 -6.81
N ASP A 128 6.03 4.40 -7.81
CA ASP A 128 7.06 5.20 -8.50
C ASP A 128 6.49 6.41 -9.26
N LYS A 129 5.31 6.25 -9.87
CA LYS A 129 4.66 7.29 -10.67
C LYS A 129 3.49 7.96 -9.96
N ASP A 130 2.86 7.25 -9.03
CA ASP A 130 1.59 7.67 -8.44
C ASP A 130 1.74 8.28 -7.05
N PHE A 131 2.91 8.14 -6.42
CA PHE A 131 3.12 8.58 -5.03
C PHE A 131 4.45 9.27 -4.81
N LEU A 132 4.43 10.23 -3.90
CA LEU A 132 5.61 10.64 -3.15
C LEU A 132 5.73 9.70 -1.95
N TYR A 133 6.94 9.29 -1.61
CA TYR A 133 7.17 8.34 -0.53
C TYR A 133 8.38 8.70 0.32
N LYS A 134 8.32 8.36 1.61
CA LYS A 134 9.40 8.52 2.58
C LYS A 134 9.42 7.39 3.59
N LEU A 135 10.59 7.11 4.16
CA LEU A 135 10.75 6.26 5.33
C LEU A 135 10.53 7.11 6.59
N ASN A 136 9.48 6.80 7.37
CA ASN A 136 9.20 7.52 8.60
C ASN A 136 10.10 7.03 9.75
N ARG A 137 10.15 5.70 9.94
CA ARG A 137 10.88 5.08 11.05
C ARG A 137 11.03 3.56 10.88
N GLU A 138 11.91 3.00 11.68
CA GLU A 138 12.02 1.56 11.92
C GLU A 138 11.62 1.25 13.37
N THR A 139 10.82 0.21 13.60
CA THR A 139 10.31 -0.18 14.92
C THR A 139 10.28 -1.69 15.07
N ASN A 140 10.17 -2.19 16.31
CA ASN A 140 9.98 -3.61 16.57
C ASN A 140 8.51 -3.88 16.92
N ILE A 141 7.86 -4.78 16.16
CA ILE A 141 6.49 -5.22 16.39
C ILE A 141 6.50 -6.76 16.47
N ALA A 142 6.09 -7.31 17.59
CA ALA A 142 6.05 -8.76 17.83
C ALA A 142 7.38 -9.48 17.44
N GLY A 143 8.52 -8.89 17.82
CA GLY A 143 9.85 -9.44 17.54
C GLY A 143 10.38 -9.24 16.12
N LYS A 144 9.62 -8.58 15.25
CA LYS A 144 10.01 -8.27 13.88
C LYS A 144 10.44 -6.80 13.74
N LYS A 145 11.50 -6.55 12.98
CA LYS A 145 11.86 -5.20 12.55
C LYS A 145 10.95 -4.75 11.43
N ILE A 146 10.12 -3.75 11.70
CA ILE A 146 9.14 -3.21 10.77
C ILE A 146 9.57 -1.81 10.34
N GLN A 147 9.60 -1.59 9.04
CA GLN A 147 9.87 -0.30 8.42
C GLN A 147 8.54 0.35 8.04
N GLU A 148 8.27 1.53 8.59
CA GLU A 148 7.07 2.31 8.30
C GLU A 148 7.37 3.30 7.18
N LEU A 149 6.72 3.12 6.03
CA LEU A 149 6.80 4.03 4.90
C LEU A 149 5.49 4.82 4.78
N GLU A 150 5.62 6.09 4.45
CA GLU A 150 4.48 6.96 4.12
C GLU A 150 4.46 7.23 2.62
N LEU A 151 3.31 6.98 2.01
CA LEU A 151 3.03 7.24 0.61
C LEU A 151 1.94 8.32 0.53
N THR A 152 2.23 9.41 -0.19
CA THR A 152 1.28 10.49 -0.45
C THR A 152 0.96 10.51 -1.93
N PRO A 153 -0.32 10.36 -2.35
CA PRO A 153 -0.67 10.36 -3.77
C PRO A 153 -0.35 11.71 -4.42
N ILE A 154 0.26 11.66 -5.60
CA ILE A 154 0.52 12.85 -6.43
C ILE A 154 -0.80 13.40 -6.96
N ASP A 155 -1.66 12.52 -7.46
CA ASP A 155 -3.01 12.87 -7.88
C ASP A 155 -3.90 13.16 -6.67
N LYS A 156 -4.24 14.44 -6.52
CA LYS A 156 -5.09 14.93 -5.42
C LYS A 156 -6.57 14.60 -5.59
N SER A 157 -7.01 14.05 -6.72
CA SER A 157 -8.40 13.60 -6.92
C SER A 157 -8.69 12.27 -6.22
N LYS A 158 -7.66 11.48 -5.87
CA LYS A 158 -7.83 10.21 -5.16
C LYS A 158 -8.65 10.36 -3.87
N PRO A 159 -9.52 9.38 -3.52
CA PRO A 159 -10.38 9.46 -2.33
C PRO A 159 -9.58 9.38 -1.01
N PHE A 160 -8.30 9.06 -1.07
CA PHE A 160 -7.39 9.02 0.08
C PHE A 160 -6.22 9.98 -0.11
N PHE A 161 -5.66 10.44 0.98
CA PHE A 161 -4.56 11.41 0.97
C PHE A 161 -3.24 10.86 1.52
N LYS A 162 -3.26 9.69 2.17
CA LYS A 162 -2.07 9.04 2.73
C LYS A 162 -2.27 7.53 2.83
N VAL A 163 -1.19 6.81 2.58
CA VAL A 163 -1.07 5.37 2.85
C VAL A 163 0.18 5.14 3.68
N LEU A 164 0.08 4.43 4.80
CA LEU A 164 1.22 3.89 5.52
C LEU A 164 1.40 2.43 5.12
N VAL A 165 2.62 2.07 4.74
CA VAL A 165 3.01 0.70 4.42
C VAL A 165 4.01 0.24 5.47
N PHE A 166 3.71 -0.85 6.13
CA PHE A 166 4.55 -1.47 7.14
C PHE A 166 5.21 -2.71 6.56
N VAL A 167 6.52 -2.67 6.39
CA VAL A 167 7.31 -3.72 5.74
C VAL A 167 8.09 -4.51 6.79
N ASP A 168 7.95 -5.84 6.77
CA ASP A 168 8.87 -6.74 7.51
C ASP A 168 10.24 -6.68 6.82
N LYS A 169 11.23 -6.10 7.51
CA LYS A 169 12.56 -5.85 6.96
C LYS A 169 13.28 -7.13 6.57
N ALA A 170 13.14 -8.18 7.37
CA ALA A 170 13.83 -9.46 7.14
C ALA A 170 13.18 -10.24 6.00
N ALA A 171 11.84 -10.28 5.97
CA ALA A 171 11.09 -11.01 4.95
C ALA A 171 10.97 -10.24 3.63
N GLN A 172 11.16 -8.92 3.65
CA GLN A 172 10.88 -8.00 2.53
C GLN A 172 9.43 -8.15 2.02
N THR A 173 8.48 -8.29 2.95
CA THR A 173 7.05 -8.43 2.63
C THR A 173 6.24 -7.41 3.41
N ILE A 174 5.06 -7.07 2.88
CA ILE A 174 4.13 -6.17 3.56
C ILE A 174 3.51 -6.91 4.75
N ASN A 175 3.70 -6.35 5.93
CA ASN A 175 3.08 -6.79 7.18
C ASN A 175 1.67 -6.20 7.33
N SER A 176 1.52 -4.90 7.05
CA SER A 176 0.23 -4.23 7.05
C SER A 176 0.25 -2.96 6.22
N THR A 177 -0.96 -2.47 5.87
CA THR A 177 -1.15 -1.15 5.25
C THR A 177 -2.24 -0.40 6.00
N LYS A 178 -2.10 0.94 6.11
CA LYS A 178 -3.14 1.81 6.67
C LYS A 178 -3.43 2.94 5.69
N ILE A 179 -4.67 3.00 5.21
CA ILE A 179 -5.16 3.99 4.25
C ILE A 179 -5.95 5.05 5.01
N PHE A 180 -5.68 6.32 4.70
CA PHE A 180 -6.35 7.48 5.28
C PHE A 180 -7.19 8.15 4.21
N GLU A 181 -8.49 8.03 4.30
CA GLU A 181 -9.42 8.66 3.36
C GLU A 181 -9.69 10.12 3.68
N LYS A 182 -10.10 10.87 2.67
CA LYS A 182 -10.51 12.27 2.79
C LYS A 182 -11.78 12.44 3.62
N THR A 183 -12.61 11.41 3.70
CA THR A 183 -13.78 11.32 4.58
C THR A 183 -13.42 11.26 6.06
N GLY A 184 -12.13 11.05 6.38
CA GLY A 184 -11.60 10.86 7.73
C GLY A 184 -11.56 9.38 8.15
N ASN A 185 -12.15 8.47 7.40
CA ASN A 185 -12.08 7.04 7.70
C ASN A 185 -10.67 6.50 7.50
N LYS A 186 -10.33 5.46 8.26
CA LYS A 186 -9.04 4.77 8.19
C LYS A 186 -9.28 3.28 8.02
N TYR A 187 -8.58 2.67 7.09
CA TYR A 187 -8.66 1.24 6.78
C TYR A 187 -7.30 0.61 7.04
N THR A 188 -7.22 -0.29 7.99
CA THR A 188 -5.98 -1.02 8.29
C THR A 188 -6.13 -2.46 7.85
N TYR A 189 -5.29 -2.89 6.91
CA TYR A 189 -5.18 -4.27 6.46
C TYR A 189 -3.92 -4.87 7.08
N ALA A 190 -4.08 -5.86 7.95
CA ALA A 190 -2.97 -6.56 8.60
C ALA A 190 -2.89 -8.00 8.07
N VAL A 191 -1.74 -8.40 7.55
CA VAL A 191 -1.49 -9.77 7.07
C VAL A 191 -1.13 -10.65 8.24
N SER A 192 -1.90 -11.72 8.47
CA SER A 192 -1.66 -12.66 9.59
C SER A 192 -0.89 -13.90 9.17
N LYS A 193 -1.10 -14.39 7.95
CA LYS A 193 -0.44 -15.57 7.39
C LYS A 193 -0.28 -15.39 5.89
N MET A 194 0.90 -15.73 5.37
CA MET A 194 1.18 -15.69 3.93
C MET A 194 1.88 -16.97 3.48
N ASN A 195 1.34 -17.60 2.43
CA ASN A 195 1.98 -18.67 1.69
C ASN A 195 2.33 -18.15 0.29
N THR A 196 3.61 -18.05 -0.02
CA THR A 196 4.14 -17.49 -1.27
C THR A 196 4.36 -18.52 -2.38
N ALA A 197 4.06 -19.77 -2.08
CA ALA A 197 4.11 -20.91 -3.02
C ALA A 197 2.77 -21.65 -3.07
N ALA A 198 1.66 -20.93 -2.85
CA ALA A 198 0.33 -21.50 -2.86
C ALA A 198 0.01 -22.10 -4.24
N PRO A 199 -0.58 -23.30 -4.31
CA PRO A 199 -1.03 -23.88 -5.56
C PRO A 199 -2.30 -23.18 -6.04
N VAL A 200 -2.15 -22.11 -6.81
CA VAL A 200 -3.25 -21.27 -7.29
C VAL A 200 -3.51 -21.57 -8.76
N SER A 201 -4.72 -22.07 -9.09
CA SER A 201 -5.17 -22.30 -10.46
C SER A 201 -5.84 -21.07 -11.05
N ASP A 202 -5.81 -20.90 -12.37
CA ASP A 202 -6.44 -19.76 -13.04
C ASP A 202 -7.96 -19.74 -12.88
N ALA A 203 -8.60 -20.90 -12.72
CA ALA A 203 -10.03 -21.03 -12.46
C ALA A 203 -10.48 -20.35 -11.14
N GLN A 204 -9.57 -20.18 -10.17
CA GLN A 204 -9.88 -19.51 -8.90
C GLN A 204 -10.15 -18.02 -9.05
N PHE A 205 -9.75 -17.40 -10.18
CA PHE A 205 -9.88 -15.99 -10.45
C PHE A 205 -11.11 -15.63 -11.29
N ILE A 206 -11.89 -16.64 -11.68
CA ILE A 206 -13.10 -16.49 -12.52
C ILE A 206 -14.30 -16.77 -11.64
N PHE A 207 -15.28 -15.87 -11.69
CA PHE A 207 -16.58 -16.09 -11.06
C PHE A 207 -17.39 -17.10 -11.88
N ASP A 208 -17.79 -18.20 -11.26
CA ASP A 208 -18.60 -19.23 -11.87
C ASP A 208 -20.07 -19.05 -11.43
N ILE A 209 -20.88 -18.38 -12.25
CA ILE A 209 -22.30 -18.11 -11.96
C ILE A 209 -23.13 -19.37 -11.64
N LYS A 210 -22.72 -20.54 -12.19
CA LYS A 210 -23.44 -21.80 -11.95
C LYS A 210 -23.40 -22.23 -10.47
N LYS A 211 -22.42 -21.74 -9.71
CA LYS A 211 -22.29 -22.01 -8.26
C LYS A 211 -23.16 -21.10 -7.40
N PHE A 212 -23.81 -20.09 -8.01
CA PHE A 212 -24.57 -19.06 -7.31
C PHE A 212 -25.95 -18.90 -7.99
N PRO A 213 -26.88 -19.87 -7.81
CA PRO A 213 -28.18 -19.84 -8.45
C PRO A 213 -29.01 -18.63 -7.98
N GLY A 214 -29.72 -18.01 -8.90
CA GLY A 214 -30.57 -16.84 -8.63
C GLY A 214 -29.81 -15.53 -8.42
N THR A 215 -28.49 -15.49 -8.73
CA THR A 215 -27.70 -14.24 -8.65
C THR A 215 -28.08 -13.30 -9.80
N GLU A 216 -28.38 -12.06 -9.47
CA GLU A 216 -28.53 -10.97 -10.44
C GLU A 216 -27.15 -10.57 -10.98
N VAL A 217 -27.07 -10.37 -12.31
CA VAL A 217 -25.81 -10.00 -12.97
C VAL A 217 -25.93 -8.61 -13.58
N VAL A 218 -25.14 -7.68 -13.08
CA VAL A 218 -24.98 -6.32 -13.61
C VAL A 218 -23.67 -6.24 -14.37
N ASP A 219 -23.75 -6.26 -15.71
CA ASP A 219 -22.55 -6.16 -16.57
C ASP A 219 -22.34 -4.72 -17.03
N LEU A 220 -21.24 -4.10 -16.58
CA LEU A 220 -20.87 -2.70 -16.85
C LEU A 220 -19.61 -2.60 -17.74
N ARG A 221 -19.27 -3.62 -18.50
CA ARG A 221 -18.09 -3.65 -19.37
C ARG A 221 -18.20 -2.85 -20.64
#